data_c3baaf89e2148d875f8f8f9f551a4f25
#
_entry.id   c3baaf89e2148d875f8f8f9f551a4f25
#
_cell.length_a   1.000
_cell.length_b   1.000
_cell.length_c   1.000
_cell.angle_alpha   90.00
_cell.angle_beta   90.00
_cell.angle_gamma   90.00
#
_symmetry.space_group_name_H-M   'P 1'
#
loop_
_entity.id
_entity.type
_entity.pdbx_description
1 polymer ?
#
loop_
_entity_poly.entity_id
_entity_poly.type
_entity_poly.pdbx_seq_one_letter_code
_entity_poly.pdbx_strand_id
1 'polypeptide(L)'
;MSLARKHLLKIDTYEAGRPIEEIKRQFGLKKVIKLASNENPLGPSPKAMEAVRKNLLSVNRYPDSNGFFLKKKIAKYFNLEPSNIALGNGSDELIELIIKAFVEDDENIVTSDFTFLEYKIVSIANNRTVITVPLKYFKYDLDAIKKRIDKKTKVIFIANPNNPTGTYVTKYEIEEFFKGLPGDLLVVLDEAYDAFIDVDDFPNSLSYIKRKNLLVLKTFSKTYGLAGLRVGFALGDPELIACLEKVRQPFNVNFLAQVAAAAALEDKKFLNKTRKLILSGKKYLYAGLAQLGIAYVSSVANFILIDIGRDGLAFFKEMLKYGVIVRDMRQYGLKNFIRVTIGTKKENERFMKVLNKVLRGSTRH
;
A
#
# COMPACT_ATOMS: atom_id res chain seq x y z
N MET A 1 6.80 -25.04 -26.67
CA MET A 1 5.47 -24.51 -26.27
C MET A 1 5.54 -24.17 -24.79
N SER A 2 5.08 -23.00 -24.37
CA SER A 2 4.99 -22.67 -22.94
C SER A 2 3.77 -23.39 -22.35
N LEU A 3 3.96 -24.09 -21.21
CA LEU A 3 2.84 -24.67 -20.44
C LEU A 3 2.04 -23.61 -19.68
N ALA A 4 2.59 -22.39 -19.57
CA ALA A 4 1.94 -21.28 -18.90
C ALA A 4 0.74 -20.73 -19.71
N ARG A 5 -0.27 -20.22 -19.00
CA ARG A 5 -1.41 -19.52 -19.61
C ARG A 5 -0.93 -18.29 -20.36
N LYS A 6 -1.46 -18.06 -21.57
CA LYS A 6 -1.01 -16.97 -22.48
C LYS A 6 -1.04 -15.58 -21.86
N HIS A 7 -2.03 -15.29 -21.02
CA HIS A 7 -2.15 -13.97 -20.37
C HIS A 7 -1.03 -13.68 -19.35
N LEU A 8 -0.37 -14.72 -18.79
CA LEU A 8 0.76 -14.54 -17.88
C LEU A 8 2.00 -13.95 -18.58
N LEU A 9 2.11 -14.11 -19.91
CA LEU A 9 3.18 -13.50 -20.69
C LEU A 9 3.07 -11.96 -20.78
N LYS A 10 1.93 -11.38 -20.35
CA LYS A 10 1.69 -9.93 -20.32
C LYS A 10 2.05 -9.29 -18.98
N ILE A 11 2.54 -10.08 -18.03
CA ILE A 11 2.87 -9.62 -16.68
C ILE A 11 4.39 -9.62 -16.52
N ASP A 12 4.94 -8.47 -16.19
CA ASP A 12 6.31 -8.39 -15.68
C ASP A 12 6.34 -8.83 -14.21
N THR A 13 7.36 -9.59 -13.83
CA THR A 13 7.55 -9.98 -12.43
C THR A 13 7.70 -8.74 -11.55
N TYR A 14 6.94 -8.69 -10.46
CA TYR A 14 7.08 -7.62 -9.48
C TYR A 14 8.50 -7.61 -8.87
N GLU A 15 9.22 -6.52 -9.09
CA GLU A 15 10.54 -6.34 -8.50
C GLU A 15 10.39 -5.80 -7.07
N ALA A 16 10.66 -6.62 -6.07
CA ALA A 16 10.70 -6.17 -4.68
C ALA A 16 11.89 -5.23 -4.42
N GLY A 17 11.78 -4.40 -3.38
CA GLY A 17 12.94 -3.61 -2.91
C GLY A 17 14.07 -4.53 -2.47
N ARG A 18 15.33 -4.20 -2.85
CA ARG A 18 16.50 -5.05 -2.57
C ARG A 18 16.73 -5.25 -1.06
N PRO A 19 17.12 -6.46 -0.61
CA PRO A 19 17.42 -6.73 0.78
C PRO A 19 18.69 -5.98 1.26
N ILE A 20 18.68 -5.56 2.53
CA ILE A 20 19.82 -4.84 3.14
C ILE A 20 21.10 -5.67 3.08
N GLU A 21 21.03 -6.96 3.42
CA GLU A 21 22.19 -7.84 3.49
C GLU A 21 22.82 -8.11 2.11
N GLU A 22 22.01 -8.10 1.06
CA GLU A 22 22.49 -8.20 -0.32
C GLU A 22 23.36 -6.99 -0.68
N ILE A 23 22.91 -5.77 -0.35
CA ILE A 23 23.63 -4.53 -0.64
C ILE A 23 24.90 -4.42 0.21
N LYS A 24 24.86 -4.85 1.47
CA LYS A 24 26.06 -4.93 2.30
C LYS A 24 27.15 -5.81 1.65
N ARG A 25 26.77 -7.01 1.21
CA ARG A 25 27.71 -7.94 0.54
C ARG A 25 28.24 -7.39 -0.78
N GLN A 26 27.34 -6.85 -1.61
CA GLN A 26 27.69 -6.38 -2.95
C GLN A 26 28.69 -5.22 -2.94
N PHE A 27 28.56 -4.29 -1.98
CA PHE A 27 29.35 -3.08 -1.93
C PHE A 27 30.32 -3.01 -0.74
N GLY A 28 30.47 -4.07 0.06
CA GLY A 28 31.35 -4.09 1.23
C GLY A 28 30.95 -3.09 2.33
N LEU A 29 29.65 -2.77 2.48
CA LEU A 29 29.17 -1.71 3.34
C LEU A 29 28.83 -2.22 4.75
N LYS A 30 29.32 -1.54 5.79
CA LYS A 30 28.95 -1.82 7.20
C LYS A 30 27.55 -1.31 7.55
N LYS A 31 27.09 -0.21 6.96
CA LYS A 31 25.82 0.44 7.27
C LYS A 31 25.00 0.68 5.99
N VAL A 32 23.80 0.15 5.95
CA VAL A 32 22.83 0.34 4.86
C VAL A 32 21.50 0.75 5.48
N ILE A 33 20.81 1.71 4.87
CA ILE A 33 19.43 2.08 5.21
C ILE A 33 18.50 1.73 4.06
N LYS A 34 17.30 1.24 4.38
CA LYS A 34 16.28 0.86 3.38
C LYS A 34 15.06 1.77 3.52
N LEU A 35 14.87 2.64 2.55
CA LEU A 35 13.76 3.59 2.43
C LEU A 35 12.92 3.31 1.17
N ALA A 36 12.69 2.03 0.86
CA ALA A 36 12.14 1.56 -0.42
C ALA A 36 10.71 1.01 -0.33
N SER A 37 10.31 0.44 0.80
CA SER A 37 9.10 -0.41 0.89
C SER A 37 8.01 0.16 1.81
N ASN A 38 8.10 1.43 2.18
CA ASN A 38 7.13 2.12 3.04
C ASN A 38 6.92 1.40 4.39
N GLU A 39 7.98 0.76 4.89
CA GLU A 39 8.01 0.08 6.18
C GLU A 39 8.01 1.10 7.32
N ASN A 40 7.60 0.69 8.52
CA ASN A 40 7.63 1.55 9.70
C ASN A 40 9.07 1.67 10.24
N PRO A 41 9.67 2.87 10.28
CA PRO A 41 11.05 3.04 10.71
C PRO A 41 11.26 2.83 12.22
N LEU A 42 10.19 2.79 13.02
CA LEU A 42 10.24 2.46 14.45
C LEU A 42 10.24 0.94 14.72
N GLY A 43 10.12 0.12 13.66
CA GLY A 43 9.91 -1.32 13.80
C GLY A 43 8.44 -1.67 14.15
N PRO A 44 8.19 -2.86 14.69
CA PRO A 44 6.84 -3.31 15.03
C PRO A 44 6.34 -2.73 16.36
N SER A 45 5.00 -2.69 16.52
CA SER A 45 4.35 -2.34 17.78
C SER A 45 4.89 -3.22 18.92
N PRO A 46 5.35 -2.61 20.06
CA PRO A 46 5.81 -3.36 21.23
C PRO A 46 4.78 -4.33 21.78
N LYS A 47 3.49 -3.95 21.83
CA LYS A 47 2.40 -4.85 22.25
C LYS A 47 2.23 -6.05 21.32
N ALA A 48 2.37 -5.82 20.02
CA ALA A 48 2.33 -6.90 19.03
C ALA A 48 3.49 -7.88 19.24
N MET A 49 4.71 -7.40 19.46
CA MET A 49 5.87 -8.24 19.71
C MET A 49 5.77 -9.03 21.02
N GLU A 50 5.20 -8.44 22.05
CA GLU A 50 4.90 -9.16 23.29
C GLU A 50 3.90 -10.29 23.07
N ALA A 51 2.82 -10.03 22.33
CA ALA A 51 1.84 -11.04 21.98
C ALA A 51 2.46 -12.18 21.15
N VAL A 52 3.32 -11.87 20.17
CA VAL A 52 4.08 -12.87 19.41
C VAL A 52 4.93 -13.74 20.34
N ARG A 53 5.74 -13.14 21.20
CA ARG A 53 6.62 -13.90 22.12
C ARG A 53 5.84 -14.87 23.02
N LYS A 54 4.69 -14.43 23.56
CA LYS A 54 3.84 -15.27 24.43
C LYS A 54 3.23 -16.46 23.69
N ASN A 55 3.11 -16.39 22.37
CA ASN A 55 2.40 -17.39 21.56
C ASN A 55 3.32 -18.21 20.64
N LEU A 56 4.64 -18.01 20.68
CA LEU A 56 5.59 -18.71 19.81
C LEU A 56 5.49 -20.22 19.87
N LEU A 57 5.24 -20.80 21.04
CA LEU A 57 5.16 -22.26 21.23
C LEU A 57 3.87 -22.87 20.67
N SER A 58 2.92 -22.06 20.20
CA SER A 58 1.64 -22.52 19.67
C SER A 58 1.63 -22.63 18.13
N VAL A 59 2.76 -22.35 17.46
CA VAL A 59 2.86 -22.35 15.98
C VAL A 59 2.69 -23.75 15.34
N ASN A 60 2.71 -24.81 16.12
CA ASN A 60 2.46 -26.17 15.65
C ASN A 60 0.96 -26.45 15.40
N ARG A 61 0.07 -25.51 15.69
CA ARG A 61 -1.37 -25.63 15.47
C ARG A 61 -1.82 -24.68 14.37
N TYR A 62 -2.81 -25.12 13.60
CA TYR A 62 -3.49 -24.22 12.65
C TYR A 62 -4.12 -23.05 13.41
N PRO A 63 -4.12 -21.84 12.79
CA PRO A 63 -4.83 -20.70 13.36
C PRO A 63 -6.36 -20.92 13.34
N ASP A 64 -7.08 -20.06 14.05
CA ASP A 64 -8.52 -19.93 13.83
C ASP A 64 -8.77 -19.45 12.39
N SER A 65 -9.41 -20.30 11.59
CA SER A 65 -9.69 -19.99 10.19
C SER A 65 -10.57 -18.76 10.01
N ASN A 66 -11.49 -18.52 10.94
CA ASN A 66 -12.38 -17.36 10.89
C ASN A 66 -11.76 -16.09 11.50
N GLY A 67 -10.64 -16.23 12.23
CA GLY A 67 -9.98 -15.12 12.90
C GLY A 67 -10.87 -14.40 13.91
N PHE A 68 -11.71 -15.15 14.64
CA PHE A 68 -12.76 -14.63 15.51
C PHE A 68 -12.27 -13.51 16.45
N PHE A 69 -11.18 -13.73 17.17
CA PHE A 69 -10.68 -12.76 18.13
C PHE A 69 -10.18 -11.49 17.44
N LEU A 70 -9.48 -11.61 16.31
CA LEU A 70 -9.00 -10.46 15.54
C LEU A 70 -10.17 -9.69 14.94
N LYS A 71 -11.14 -10.36 14.31
CA LYS A 71 -12.36 -9.71 13.78
C LYS A 71 -13.12 -8.97 14.87
N LYS A 72 -13.28 -9.58 16.05
CA LYS A 72 -13.94 -8.93 17.20
C LYS A 72 -13.20 -7.66 17.66
N LYS A 73 -11.85 -7.68 17.66
CA LYS A 73 -11.05 -6.49 18.00
C LYS A 73 -11.15 -5.40 16.93
N ILE A 74 -11.10 -5.76 15.64
CA ILE A 74 -11.28 -4.82 14.53
C ILE A 74 -12.69 -4.22 14.58
N ALA A 75 -13.73 -5.04 14.76
CA ALA A 75 -15.12 -4.60 14.87
C ALA A 75 -15.28 -3.57 15.98
N LYS A 76 -14.77 -3.86 17.18
CA LYS A 76 -14.77 -2.92 18.30
C LYS A 76 -14.03 -1.61 17.98
N TYR A 77 -12.88 -1.70 17.30
CA TYR A 77 -12.06 -0.51 16.96
C TYR A 77 -12.77 0.44 16.00
N PHE A 78 -13.50 -0.10 15.02
CA PHE A 78 -14.20 0.65 13.98
C PHE A 78 -15.71 0.84 14.25
N ASN A 79 -16.22 0.35 15.38
CA ASN A 79 -17.65 0.34 15.71
C ASN A 79 -18.51 -0.35 14.65
N LEU A 80 -18.11 -1.56 14.27
CA LEU A 80 -18.76 -2.44 13.29
C LEU A 80 -19.05 -3.81 13.91
N GLU A 81 -19.72 -4.67 13.15
CA GLU A 81 -19.91 -6.08 13.50
C GLU A 81 -18.80 -6.96 12.86
N PRO A 82 -18.46 -8.12 13.47
CA PRO A 82 -17.51 -9.06 12.89
C PRO A 82 -17.86 -9.52 11.47
N SER A 83 -19.14 -9.56 11.12
CA SER A 83 -19.65 -9.88 9.78
C SER A 83 -19.28 -8.83 8.71
N ASN A 84 -18.89 -7.62 9.11
CA ASN A 84 -18.40 -6.58 8.21
C ASN A 84 -16.90 -6.74 7.85
N ILE A 85 -16.22 -7.83 8.29
CA ILE A 85 -14.76 -7.91 8.23
C ILE A 85 -14.33 -9.20 7.56
N ALA A 86 -13.51 -9.09 6.50
CA ALA A 86 -12.74 -10.21 5.97
C ALA A 86 -11.24 -10.01 6.28
N LEU A 87 -10.54 -11.08 6.67
CA LEU A 87 -9.10 -11.06 6.92
C LEU A 87 -8.34 -11.58 5.70
N GLY A 88 -7.16 -11.00 5.44
CA GLY A 88 -6.29 -11.43 4.36
C GLY A 88 -4.82 -11.53 4.78
N ASN A 89 -4.06 -12.36 4.08
CA ASN A 89 -2.60 -12.46 4.18
C ASN A 89 -1.93 -11.21 3.57
N GLY A 90 -2.14 -10.06 4.22
CA GLY A 90 -1.96 -8.71 3.68
C GLY A 90 -3.19 -8.24 2.89
N SER A 91 -3.20 -6.95 2.54
CA SER A 91 -4.21 -6.41 1.61
C SER A 91 -4.07 -6.98 0.20
N ASP A 92 -2.90 -7.49 -0.16
CA ASP A 92 -2.60 -8.06 -1.47
C ASP A 92 -3.49 -9.29 -1.75
N GLU A 93 -3.63 -10.20 -0.78
CA GLU A 93 -4.56 -11.33 -0.90
C GLU A 93 -6.02 -10.87 -1.06
N LEU A 94 -6.42 -9.82 -0.34
CA LEU A 94 -7.79 -9.29 -0.46
C LEU A 94 -8.09 -8.76 -1.86
N ILE A 95 -7.11 -8.14 -2.54
CA ILE A 95 -7.22 -7.73 -3.95
C ILE A 95 -7.49 -8.95 -4.82
N GLU A 96 -6.75 -10.04 -4.62
CA GLU A 96 -6.95 -11.29 -5.36
C GLU A 96 -8.33 -11.91 -5.10
N LEU A 97 -8.76 -11.96 -3.83
CA LEU A 97 -10.07 -12.48 -3.46
C LEU A 97 -11.21 -11.64 -4.07
N ILE A 98 -11.05 -10.32 -4.15
CA ILE A 98 -12.02 -9.43 -4.80
C ILE A 98 -12.16 -9.77 -6.29
N ILE A 99 -11.04 -9.92 -6.99
CA ILE A 99 -11.06 -10.29 -8.41
C ILE A 99 -11.74 -11.66 -8.60
N LYS A 100 -11.42 -12.65 -7.77
CA LYS A 100 -12.01 -14.00 -7.84
C LYS A 100 -13.50 -14.03 -7.51
N ALA A 101 -13.96 -13.17 -6.60
CA ALA A 101 -15.34 -13.19 -6.12
C ALA A 101 -16.30 -12.35 -6.98
N PHE A 102 -15.79 -11.31 -7.65
CA PHE A 102 -16.68 -10.29 -8.23
C PHE A 102 -16.43 -9.98 -9.72
N VAL A 103 -15.44 -10.59 -10.37
CA VAL A 103 -15.15 -10.30 -11.79
C VAL A 103 -15.17 -11.57 -12.60
N GLU A 104 -16.11 -11.69 -13.54
CA GLU A 104 -16.23 -12.79 -14.49
C GLU A 104 -15.21 -12.67 -15.64
N ASP A 105 -15.09 -13.74 -16.47
CA ASP A 105 -14.05 -13.84 -17.51
C ASP A 105 -14.09 -12.74 -18.56
N ASP A 106 -15.28 -12.28 -18.94
CA ASP A 106 -15.49 -11.25 -19.96
C ASP A 106 -15.69 -9.84 -19.38
N GLU A 107 -15.54 -9.70 -18.07
CA GLU A 107 -15.67 -8.44 -17.36
C GLU A 107 -14.33 -7.75 -17.14
N ASN A 108 -14.38 -6.48 -16.72
CA ASN A 108 -13.18 -5.67 -16.52
C ASN A 108 -13.17 -4.96 -15.17
N ILE A 109 -11.96 -4.56 -14.78
CA ILE A 109 -11.72 -3.63 -13.69
C ILE A 109 -11.22 -2.29 -14.23
N VAL A 110 -11.53 -1.22 -13.52
CA VAL A 110 -11.00 0.12 -13.79
C VAL A 110 -10.13 0.59 -12.63
N THR A 111 -9.00 1.19 -12.95
CA THR A 111 -8.12 1.87 -11.99
C THR A 111 -7.35 2.99 -12.70
N SER A 112 -6.42 3.67 -12.02
CA SER A 112 -5.56 4.65 -12.67
C SER A 112 -4.21 4.06 -13.10
N ASP A 113 -3.56 4.76 -14.05
CA ASP A 113 -2.12 4.59 -14.28
C ASP A 113 -1.35 4.96 -13.00
N PHE A 114 -0.08 4.59 -12.91
CA PHE A 114 0.78 4.97 -11.80
C PHE A 114 0.12 4.81 -10.41
N THR A 115 -0.56 3.68 -10.23
CA THR A 115 -1.13 3.25 -8.95
C THR A 115 -0.52 1.93 -8.49
N PHE A 116 -1.02 1.33 -7.42
CA PHE A 116 -0.48 0.08 -6.88
C PHE A 116 -0.55 -1.05 -7.92
N LEU A 117 0.60 -1.60 -8.28
CA LEU A 117 0.75 -2.52 -9.41
C LEU A 117 -0.05 -3.82 -9.24
N GLU A 118 -0.33 -4.24 -7.99
CA GLU A 118 -1.06 -5.48 -7.71
C GLU A 118 -2.46 -5.48 -8.31
N TYR A 119 -3.14 -4.33 -8.41
CA TYR A 119 -4.45 -4.29 -9.07
C TYR A 119 -4.36 -4.83 -10.51
N LYS A 120 -3.35 -4.38 -11.25
CA LYS A 120 -3.11 -4.82 -12.63
C LYS A 120 -2.57 -6.24 -12.69
N ILE A 121 -1.54 -6.54 -11.90
CA ILE A 121 -0.87 -7.85 -11.90
C ILE A 121 -1.86 -8.96 -11.58
N VAL A 122 -2.60 -8.82 -10.47
CA VAL A 122 -3.55 -9.84 -10.01
C VAL A 122 -4.71 -10.00 -10.99
N SER A 123 -5.23 -8.89 -11.54
CA SER A 123 -6.32 -8.97 -12.53
C SER A 123 -5.89 -9.71 -13.80
N ILE A 124 -4.72 -9.38 -14.35
CA ILE A 124 -4.20 -10.08 -15.53
C ILE A 124 -3.87 -11.54 -15.20
N ALA A 125 -3.32 -11.84 -14.01
CA ALA A 125 -3.04 -13.21 -13.57
C ALA A 125 -4.31 -14.08 -13.50
N ASN A 126 -5.45 -13.46 -13.18
CA ASN A 126 -6.76 -14.11 -13.21
C ASN A 126 -7.47 -13.97 -14.56
N ASN A 127 -6.77 -13.59 -15.63
CA ASN A 127 -7.32 -13.41 -17.00
C ASN A 127 -8.41 -12.34 -17.09
N ARG A 128 -8.36 -11.30 -16.27
CA ARG A 128 -9.32 -10.18 -16.31
C ARG A 128 -8.77 -9.00 -17.08
N THR A 129 -9.65 -8.29 -17.78
CA THR A 129 -9.28 -7.06 -18.49
C THR A 129 -9.10 -5.91 -17.49
N VAL A 130 -8.04 -5.12 -17.67
CA VAL A 130 -7.77 -3.94 -16.88
C VAL A 130 -7.83 -2.70 -17.76
N ILE A 131 -8.69 -1.77 -17.39
CA ILE A 131 -8.79 -0.45 -18.00
C ILE A 131 -8.09 0.54 -17.08
N THR A 132 -7.06 1.22 -17.57
CA THR A 132 -6.37 2.25 -16.81
C THR A 132 -6.73 3.64 -17.30
N VAL A 133 -6.80 4.60 -16.38
CA VAL A 133 -7.11 6.01 -16.64
C VAL A 133 -5.93 6.86 -16.19
N PRO A 134 -5.44 7.79 -17.01
CA PRO A 134 -4.34 8.67 -16.61
C PRO A 134 -4.64 9.45 -15.33
N LEU A 135 -3.62 9.59 -14.47
CA LEU A 135 -3.69 10.51 -13.35
C LEU A 135 -3.69 11.96 -13.85
N LYS A 136 -4.43 12.83 -13.17
CA LYS A 136 -4.40 14.28 -13.38
C LYS A 136 -3.60 14.91 -12.25
N TYR A 137 -2.46 15.54 -12.57
CA TYR A 137 -1.54 16.11 -11.56
C TYR A 137 -1.13 15.10 -10.48
N PHE A 138 -0.78 13.87 -10.88
CA PHE A 138 -0.45 12.73 -10.01
C PHE A 138 -1.57 12.24 -9.08
N LYS A 139 -2.80 12.69 -9.27
CA LYS A 139 -3.99 12.35 -8.49
C LYS A 139 -4.99 11.57 -9.35
N TYR A 140 -5.78 10.70 -8.75
CA TYR A 140 -6.90 10.04 -9.43
C TYR A 140 -7.85 11.07 -10.04
N ASP A 141 -8.16 10.93 -11.32
CA ASP A 141 -9.21 11.67 -12.02
C ASP A 141 -10.51 10.83 -11.99
N LEU A 142 -11.32 11.06 -10.96
CA LEU A 142 -12.54 10.27 -10.75
C LEU A 142 -13.59 10.51 -11.84
N ASP A 143 -13.62 11.71 -12.43
CA ASP A 143 -14.52 12.01 -13.56
C ASP A 143 -14.10 11.25 -14.82
N ALA A 144 -12.82 11.18 -15.09
CA ALA A 144 -12.30 10.39 -16.19
C ALA A 144 -12.51 8.88 -15.96
N ILE A 145 -12.35 8.39 -14.73
CA ILE A 145 -12.68 7.01 -14.35
C ILE A 145 -14.17 6.74 -14.62
N LYS A 146 -15.06 7.62 -14.17
CA LYS A 146 -16.51 7.47 -14.34
C LYS A 146 -16.91 7.35 -15.80
N LYS A 147 -16.25 8.09 -16.70
CA LYS A 147 -16.46 8.02 -18.17
C LYS A 147 -15.97 6.71 -18.80
N ARG A 148 -15.13 5.94 -18.12
CA ARG A 148 -14.61 4.64 -18.59
C ARG A 148 -15.42 3.45 -18.11
N ILE A 149 -16.40 3.67 -17.24
CA ILE A 149 -17.32 2.63 -16.79
C ILE A 149 -18.20 2.21 -17.98
N ASP A 150 -18.21 0.92 -18.25
CA ASP A 150 -19.10 0.29 -19.23
C ASP A 150 -19.89 -0.86 -18.60
N LYS A 151 -20.70 -1.56 -19.38
CA LYS A 151 -21.54 -2.67 -18.91
C LYS A 151 -20.73 -3.88 -18.40
N LYS A 152 -19.45 -3.96 -18.74
CA LYS A 152 -18.53 -5.03 -18.31
C LYS A 152 -17.71 -4.63 -17.07
N THR A 153 -17.78 -3.38 -16.66
CA THR A 153 -17.02 -2.91 -15.50
C THR A 153 -17.67 -3.39 -14.20
N LYS A 154 -16.96 -4.18 -13.41
CA LYS A 154 -17.44 -4.74 -12.13
C LYS A 154 -16.72 -4.22 -10.91
N VAL A 155 -15.45 -3.88 -11.03
CA VAL A 155 -14.68 -3.39 -9.89
C VAL A 155 -13.89 -2.14 -10.28
N ILE A 156 -13.91 -1.14 -9.40
CA ILE A 156 -13.03 0.03 -9.48
C ILE A 156 -12.11 0.03 -8.27
N PHE A 157 -10.79 0.03 -8.48
CA PHE A 157 -9.81 0.20 -7.42
C PHE A 157 -9.34 1.65 -7.34
N ILE A 158 -9.43 2.24 -6.15
CA ILE A 158 -8.97 3.59 -5.83
C ILE A 158 -8.06 3.50 -4.60
N ALA A 159 -6.74 3.63 -4.79
CA ALA A 159 -5.81 3.78 -3.69
C ALA A 159 -5.89 5.20 -3.13
N ASN A 160 -6.26 5.35 -1.87
CA ASN A 160 -6.42 6.65 -1.23
C ASN A 160 -5.89 6.64 0.21
N PRO A 161 -4.66 7.13 0.46
CA PRO A 161 -3.71 7.79 -0.46
C PRO A 161 -3.12 6.87 -1.54
N ASN A 162 -2.86 7.43 -2.72
CA ASN A 162 -2.29 6.68 -3.83
C ASN A 162 -0.83 6.29 -3.60
N ASN A 163 -0.45 5.11 -3.99
CA ASN A 163 0.91 4.62 -4.08
C ASN A 163 1.24 4.38 -5.59
N PRO A 164 2.20 5.11 -6.20
CA PRO A 164 3.39 5.68 -5.58
C PRO A 164 3.37 7.20 -5.33
N THR A 165 2.31 7.92 -5.65
CA THR A 165 2.30 9.38 -5.68
C THR A 165 2.17 10.04 -4.30
N GLY A 166 1.47 9.37 -3.36
CA GLY A 166 1.15 9.92 -2.04
C GLY A 166 0.02 10.95 -2.05
N THR A 167 -0.55 11.23 -3.21
CA THR A 167 -1.71 12.11 -3.38
C THR A 167 -3.00 11.43 -2.92
N TYR A 168 -4.07 12.20 -2.77
CA TYR A 168 -5.35 11.68 -2.34
C TYR A 168 -6.51 12.35 -3.08
N VAL A 169 -7.66 11.71 -3.08
CA VAL A 169 -8.94 12.29 -3.47
C VAL A 169 -9.67 12.76 -2.23
N THR A 170 -10.28 13.94 -2.31
CA THR A 170 -10.96 14.58 -1.19
C THR A 170 -12.32 13.93 -0.89
N LYS A 171 -12.86 14.26 0.26
CA LYS A 171 -14.24 13.87 0.64
C LYS A 171 -15.24 14.29 -0.44
N TYR A 172 -15.17 15.53 -0.90
CA TYR A 172 -16.07 16.05 -1.93
C TYR A 172 -15.99 15.25 -3.23
N GLU A 173 -14.77 14.97 -3.72
CA GLU A 173 -14.57 14.21 -4.96
C GLU A 173 -15.11 12.78 -4.86
N ILE A 174 -14.93 12.11 -3.72
CA ILE A 174 -15.48 10.76 -3.48
C ILE A 174 -17.01 10.79 -3.42
N GLU A 175 -17.60 11.80 -2.76
CA GLU A 175 -19.06 11.93 -2.67
C GLU A 175 -19.69 12.20 -4.05
N GLU A 176 -19.08 13.07 -4.86
CA GLU A 176 -19.52 13.31 -6.24
C GLU A 176 -19.32 12.07 -7.13
N PHE A 177 -18.23 11.35 -6.95
CA PHE A 177 -17.97 10.11 -7.68
C PHE A 177 -19.05 9.06 -7.41
N PHE A 178 -19.46 8.91 -6.16
CA PHE A 178 -20.49 7.93 -5.80
C PHE A 178 -21.88 8.23 -6.37
N LYS A 179 -22.17 9.48 -6.76
CA LYS A 179 -23.47 9.84 -7.35
C LYS A 179 -23.63 9.20 -8.72
N GLY A 180 -24.72 8.47 -8.92
CA GLY A 180 -25.07 7.86 -10.19
C GLY A 180 -24.16 6.71 -10.64
N LEU A 181 -23.37 6.10 -9.76
CA LEU A 181 -22.72 4.83 -10.05
C LEU A 181 -23.75 3.69 -10.11
N PRO A 182 -23.56 2.71 -11.03
CA PRO A 182 -24.38 1.50 -11.05
C PRO A 182 -24.35 0.78 -9.70
N GLY A 183 -25.47 0.20 -9.28
CA GLY A 183 -25.58 -0.49 -8.00
C GLY A 183 -24.82 -1.82 -7.95
N ASP A 184 -24.56 -2.43 -9.11
CA ASP A 184 -23.82 -3.67 -9.30
C ASP A 184 -22.32 -3.46 -9.57
N LEU A 185 -21.84 -2.22 -9.48
CA LEU A 185 -20.44 -1.85 -9.62
C LEU A 185 -19.79 -1.74 -8.24
N LEU A 186 -18.81 -2.59 -7.95
CA LEU A 186 -18.06 -2.58 -6.70
C LEU A 186 -16.97 -1.51 -6.71
N VAL A 187 -16.96 -0.62 -5.73
CA VAL A 187 -15.87 0.31 -5.47
C VAL A 187 -14.99 -0.21 -4.34
N VAL A 188 -13.69 -0.23 -4.55
CA VAL A 188 -12.69 -0.64 -3.55
C VAL A 188 -11.82 0.56 -3.21
N LEU A 189 -11.92 1.06 -1.99
CA LEU A 189 -11.03 2.08 -1.45
C LEU A 189 -9.87 1.41 -0.71
N ASP A 190 -8.67 1.50 -1.25
CA ASP A 190 -7.47 0.98 -0.58
C ASP A 190 -6.82 2.07 0.26
N GLU A 191 -7.00 1.93 1.56
CA GLU A 191 -6.55 2.89 2.58
C GLU A 191 -5.32 2.40 3.36
N ALA A 192 -4.38 1.75 2.68
CA ALA A 192 -3.17 1.24 3.32
C ALA A 192 -2.33 2.33 4.04
N TYR A 193 -2.54 3.60 3.74
CA TYR A 193 -1.78 4.74 4.27
C TYR A 193 -2.62 5.76 5.05
N ASP A 194 -3.89 5.48 5.34
CA ASP A 194 -4.84 6.40 6.00
C ASP A 194 -4.37 6.93 7.36
N ALA A 195 -3.63 6.15 8.10
CA ALA A 195 -3.14 6.53 9.42
C ALA A 195 -2.14 7.72 9.42
N PHE A 196 -1.61 8.10 8.25
CA PHE A 196 -0.63 9.19 8.09
C PHE A 196 -1.25 10.51 7.63
N ILE A 197 -2.56 10.54 7.41
CA ILE A 197 -3.29 11.71 6.92
C ILE A 197 -3.11 12.90 7.85
N ASP A 198 -2.80 14.05 7.26
CA ASP A 198 -2.56 15.34 7.90
C ASP A 198 -3.32 16.50 7.22
N VAL A 199 -4.45 16.16 6.60
CA VAL A 199 -5.39 17.09 5.94
C VAL A 199 -6.81 16.84 6.45
N ASP A 200 -7.64 17.88 6.41
CA ASP A 200 -8.98 17.84 7.02
C ASP A 200 -10.07 17.38 6.04
N ASP A 201 -9.81 17.46 4.73
CA ASP A 201 -10.76 17.12 3.67
C ASP A 201 -10.63 15.68 3.16
N PHE A 202 -9.85 14.83 3.85
CA PHE A 202 -9.75 13.42 3.52
C PHE A 202 -11.08 12.69 3.82
N PRO A 203 -11.57 11.81 2.92
CA PRO A 203 -12.82 11.11 3.14
C PRO A 203 -12.76 10.16 4.34
N ASN A 204 -13.80 10.16 5.17
CA ASN A 204 -13.99 9.12 6.16
C ASN A 204 -14.76 7.95 5.53
N SER A 205 -14.07 6.93 5.05
CA SER A 205 -14.68 5.78 4.37
C SER A 205 -15.71 5.03 5.21
N LEU A 206 -15.58 5.07 6.55
CA LEU A 206 -16.54 4.45 7.45
C LEU A 206 -17.94 5.10 7.37
N SER A 207 -18.03 6.38 6.98
CA SER A 207 -19.33 7.03 6.76
C SER A 207 -20.07 6.45 5.56
N TYR A 208 -19.36 5.78 4.65
CA TYR A 208 -19.90 5.16 3.45
C TYR A 208 -20.08 3.64 3.57
N ILE A 209 -19.68 3.03 4.69
CA ILE A 209 -19.60 1.56 4.84
C ILE A 209 -20.95 0.84 4.70
N LYS A 210 -22.06 1.56 4.85
CA LYS A 210 -23.41 1.05 4.63
C LYS A 210 -23.79 0.88 3.15
N ARG A 211 -22.92 1.34 2.23
CA ARG A 211 -23.13 1.12 0.79
C ARG A 211 -22.91 -0.35 0.48
N LYS A 212 -23.88 -0.96 -0.19
CA LYS A 212 -23.84 -2.38 -0.57
C LYS A 212 -22.79 -2.72 -1.63
N ASN A 213 -22.17 -1.70 -2.22
CA ASN A 213 -21.19 -1.84 -3.30
C ASN A 213 -19.84 -1.17 -2.96
N LEU A 214 -19.45 -1.18 -1.69
CA LEU A 214 -18.17 -0.63 -1.22
C LEU A 214 -17.41 -1.63 -0.38
N LEU A 215 -16.12 -1.79 -0.70
CA LEU A 215 -15.12 -2.41 0.17
C LEU A 215 -14.01 -1.40 0.51
N VAL A 216 -13.56 -1.41 1.76
CA VAL A 216 -12.43 -0.61 2.23
C VAL A 216 -11.31 -1.56 2.65
N LEU A 217 -10.14 -1.47 2.01
CA LEU A 217 -8.98 -2.28 2.36
C LEU A 217 -8.08 -1.55 3.35
N LYS A 218 -7.60 -2.27 4.35
CA LYS A 218 -6.66 -1.77 5.36
C LYS A 218 -5.56 -2.79 5.64
N THR A 219 -4.42 -2.32 6.15
CA THR A 219 -3.27 -3.18 6.41
C THR A 219 -2.62 -2.88 7.76
N PHE A 220 -2.07 -3.92 8.39
CA PHE A 220 -1.20 -3.78 9.55
C PHE A 220 0.29 -3.58 9.18
N SER A 221 0.62 -3.64 7.89
CA SER A 221 2.00 -3.58 7.40
C SER A 221 2.68 -2.24 7.63
N LYS A 222 1.93 -1.12 7.59
CA LYS A 222 2.50 0.23 7.57
C LYS A 222 2.58 0.84 8.99
N THR A 223 1.49 1.36 9.49
CA THR A 223 1.45 2.09 10.78
C THR A 223 1.82 1.22 11.96
N TYR A 224 1.39 -0.05 11.96
CA TYR A 224 1.64 -0.99 13.06
C TYR A 224 3.00 -1.68 12.97
N GLY A 225 3.73 -1.56 11.83
CA GLY A 225 5.04 -2.16 11.63
C GLY A 225 5.02 -3.68 11.50
N LEU A 226 3.92 -4.27 11.03
CA LEU A 226 3.75 -5.73 10.94
C LEU A 226 3.90 -6.26 9.49
N ALA A 227 4.66 -5.57 8.64
CA ALA A 227 4.83 -5.94 7.24
C ALA A 227 5.26 -7.41 7.03
N GLY A 228 6.16 -7.91 7.87
CA GLY A 228 6.67 -9.29 7.81
C GLY A 228 5.66 -10.36 8.25
N LEU A 229 4.61 -9.98 8.99
CA LEU A 229 3.58 -10.91 9.45
C LEU A 229 2.46 -11.12 8.43
N ARG A 230 2.37 -10.28 7.41
CA ARG A 230 1.40 -10.41 6.32
C ARG A 230 -0.05 -10.47 6.82
N VAL A 231 -0.59 -9.37 7.33
CA VAL A 231 -1.98 -9.28 7.77
C VAL A 231 -2.62 -7.96 7.35
N GLY A 232 -3.80 -8.07 6.76
CA GLY A 232 -4.68 -6.98 6.36
C GLY A 232 -6.14 -7.38 6.54
N PHE A 233 -7.04 -6.46 6.27
CA PHE A 233 -8.48 -6.73 6.36
C PHE A 233 -9.26 -5.84 5.40
N ALA A 234 -10.42 -6.35 4.99
CA ALA A 234 -11.44 -5.59 4.27
C ALA A 234 -12.61 -5.29 5.20
N LEU A 235 -13.18 -4.10 5.02
CA LEU A 235 -14.43 -3.68 5.65
C LEU A 235 -15.49 -3.50 4.56
N GLY A 236 -16.74 -3.93 4.82
CA GLY A 236 -17.83 -3.80 3.85
C GLY A 236 -19.16 -4.35 4.35
N ASP A 237 -20.13 -4.35 3.45
CA ASP A 237 -21.43 -4.99 3.69
C ASP A 237 -21.23 -6.49 3.96
N PRO A 238 -21.96 -7.11 4.91
CA PRO A 238 -21.85 -8.53 5.22
C PRO A 238 -22.02 -9.46 4.02
N GLU A 239 -22.83 -9.11 3.02
CA GLU A 239 -23.01 -9.92 1.81
C GLU A 239 -21.73 -9.95 0.96
N LEU A 240 -21.04 -8.80 0.81
CA LEU A 240 -19.74 -8.73 0.12
C LEU A 240 -18.66 -9.52 0.88
N ILE A 241 -18.63 -9.37 2.20
CA ILE A 241 -17.69 -10.10 3.06
C ILE A 241 -17.91 -11.61 2.95
N ALA A 242 -19.17 -12.07 2.94
CA ALA A 242 -19.48 -13.49 2.77
C ALA A 242 -18.99 -14.04 1.42
N CYS A 243 -18.99 -13.24 0.35
CA CYS A 243 -18.41 -13.64 -0.95
C CYS A 243 -16.89 -13.82 -0.86
N LEU A 244 -16.18 -12.92 -0.19
CA LEU A 244 -14.73 -13.06 0.03
C LEU A 244 -14.40 -14.31 0.86
N GLU A 245 -15.19 -14.61 1.89
CA GLU A 245 -15.01 -15.79 2.73
C GLU A 245 -15.17 -17.13 1.97
N LYS A 246 -15.95 -17.16 0.88
CA LYS A 246 -16.13 -18.35 0.03
C LYS A 246 -14.91 -18.68 -0.83
N VAL A 247 -14.14 -17.67 -1.23
CA VAL A 247 -13.03 -17.83 -2.19
C VAL A 247 -11.65 -17.81 -1.53
N ARG A 248 -11.55 -17.43 -0.23
CA ARG A 248 -10.28 -17.45 0.49
C ARG A 248 -9.81 -18.87 0.79
N GLN A 249 -8.51 -19.04 0.92
CA GLN A 249 -7.94 -20.31 1.39
C GLN A 249 -8.23 -20.52 2.89
N PRO A 250 -8.45 -21.76 3.32
CA PRO A 250 -8.51 -22.09 4.75
C PRO A 250 -7.22 -21.65 5.46
N PHE A 251 -7.33 -21.07 6.66
CA PHE A 251 -6.18 -20.66 7.48
C PHE A 251 -5.24 -19.63 6.82
N ASN A 252 -5.74 -18.79 5.91
CA ASN A 252 -4.97 -17.86 5.10
C ASN A 252 -4.14 -16.87 5.93
N VAL A 253 -4.62 -16.43 7.10
CA VAL A 253 -3.88 -15.54 8.01
C VAL A 253 -3.24 -16.35 9.12
N ASN A 254 -1.91 -16.34 9.19
CA ASN A 254 -1.15 -17.13 10.17
C ASN A 254 -1.45 -16.73 11.63
N PHE A 255 -1.25 -17.67 12.56
CA PHE A 255 -1.57 -17.48 13.96
C PHE A 255 -0.86 -16.30 14.61
N LEU A 256 0.45 -16.15 14.38
CA LEU A 256 1.23 -15.05 14.96
C LEU A 256 0.80 -13.69 14.43
N ALA A 257 0.38 -13.63 13.17
CA ALA A 257 -0.18 -12.41 12.58
C ALA A 257 -1.50 -12.01 13.25
N GLN A 258 -2.40 -12.99 13.52
CA GLN A 258 -3.68 -12.70 14.17
C GLN A 258 -3.48 -12.15 15.58
N VAL A 259 -2.64 -12.79 16.41
CA VAL A 259 -2.41 -12.33 17.79
C VAL A 259 -1.66 -10.99 17.85
N ALA A 260 -0.70 -10.78 16.93
CA ALA A 260 0.06 -9.53 16.83
C ALA A 260 -0.85 -8.37 16.40
N ALA A 261 -1.68 -8.57 15.38
CA ALA A 261 -2.60 -7.55 14.87
C ALA A 261 -3.63 -7.15 15.95
N ALA A 262 -4.20 -8.14 16.65
CA ALA A 262 -5.14 -7.88 17.75
C ALA A 262 -4.52 -7.03 18.86
N ALA A 263 -3.26 -7.30 19.24
CA ALA A 263 -2.52 -6.52 20.25
C ALA A 263 -2.11 -5.13 19.74
N ALA A 264 -1.73 -5.03 18.45
CA ALA A 264 -1.31 -3.77 17.84
C ALA A 264 -2.44 -2.71 17.81
N LEU A 265 -3.69 -3.12 17.60
CA LEU A 265 -4.86 -2.22 17.64
C LEU A 265 -4.99 -1.46 18.98
N GLU A 266 -4.50 -2.06 20.08
CA GLU A 266 -4.55 -1.45 21.41
C GLU A 266 -3.32 -0.56 21.70
N ASP A 267 -2.34 -0.50 20.82
CA ASP A 267 -1.09 0.25 21.04
C ASP A 267 -1.19 1.70 20.50
N LYS A 268 -2.17 2.44 21.02
CA LYS A 268 -2.38 3.86 20.65
C LYS A 268 -1.14 4.72 20.83
N LYS A 269 -0.31 4.42 21.84
CA LYS A 269 0.93 5.14 22.11
C LYS A 269 1.94 4.98 20.97
N PHE A 270 2.10 3.76 20.47
CA PHE A 270 2.97 3.46 19.34
C PHE A 270 2.45 4.11 18.04
N LEU A 271 1.15 4.03 17.78
CA LEU A 271 0.53 4.67 16.60
C LEU A 271 0.79 6.18 16.60
N ASN A 272 0.55 6.87 17.71
CA ASN A 272 0.79 8.29 17.84
C ASN A 272 2.28 8.65 17.66
N LYS A 273 3.19 7.82 18.20
CA LYS A 273 4.64 8.01 18.02
C LYS A 273 5.03 7.86 16.56
N THR A 274 4.51 6.85 15.88
CA THR A 274 4.73 6.62 14.43
C THR A 274 4.24 7.81 13.62
N ARG A 275 3.00 8.24 13.83
CA ARG A 275 2.42 9.39 13.11
C ARG A 275 3.26 10.67 13.30
N LYS A 276 3.61 11.01 14.53
CA LYS A 276 4.45 12.19 14.83
C LYS A 276 5.81 12.12 14.11
N LEU A 277 6.44 10.94 14.10
CA LEU A 277 7.71 10.74 13.41
C LEU A 277 7.58 10.96 11.91
N ILE A 278 6.56 10.37 11.27
CA ILE A 278 6.33 10.53 9.83
C ILE A 278 6.06 11.99 9.47
N LEU A 279 5.19 12.69 10.21
CA LEU A 279 4.89 14.11 9.97
C LEU A 279 6.12 15.00 10.10
N SER A 280 6.94 14.80 11.15
CA SER A 280 8.18 15.57 11.33
C SER A 280 9.23 15.25 10.26
N GLY A 281 9.36 13.96 9.89
CA GLY A 281 10.26 13.52 8.83
C GLY A 281 9.86 14.06 7.45
N LYS A 282 8.56 14.13 7.17
CA LYS A 282 8.00 14.73 5.95
C LYS A 282 8.42 16.20 5.83
N LYS A 283 8.19 16.99 6.89
CA LYS A 283 8.59 18.41 6.94
C LYS A 283 10.09 18.59 6.70
N TYR A 284 10.91 17.77 7.34
CA TYR A 284 12.37 17.81 7.17
C TYR A 284 12.79 17.53 5.72
N LEU A 285 12.23 16.46 5.12
CA LEU A 285 12.56 16.08 3.74
C LEU A 285 12.10 17.16 2.73
N TYR A 286 10.90 17.70 2.89
CA TYR A 286 10.41 18.79 2.02
C TYR A 286 11.31 20.02 2.07
N ALA A 287 11.72 20.46 3.27
CA ALA A 287 12.64 21.58 3.41
C ALA A 287 13.99 21.31 2.71
N GLY A 288 14.54 20.10 2.90
CA GLY A 288 15.79 19.71 2.25
C GLY A 288 15.70 19.61 0.73
N LEU A 289 14.60 19.07 0.19
CA LEU A 289 14.37 18.98 -1.26
C LEU A 289 14.21 20.38 -1.88
N ALA A 290 13.46 21.26 -1.22
CA ALA A 290 13.29 22.64 -1.64
C ALA A 290 14.64 23.41 -1.69
N GLN A 291 15.50 23.23 -0.65
CA GLN A 291 16.84 23.82 -0.63
C GLN A 291 17.74 23.34 -1.77
N LEU A 292 17.52 22.11 -2.24
CA LEU A 292 18.25 21.54 -3.38
C LEU A 292 17.61 21.85 -4.74
N GLY A 293 16.46 22.53 -4.78
CA GLY A 293 15.71 22.82 -6.00
C GLY A 293 15.11 21.56 -6.67
N ILE A 294 14.85 20.49 -5.90
CA ILE A 294 14.36 19.21 -6.43
C ILE A 294 12.84 19.19 -6.34
N ALA A 295 12.20 18.88 -7.47
CA ALA A 295 10.76 18.74 -7.55
C ALA A 295 10.29 17.41 -6.85
N TYR A 296 9.15 17.49 -6.18
CA TYR A 296 8.50 16.35 -5.55
C TYR A 296 6.98 16.50 -5.57
N VAL A 297 6.30 15.38 -5.40
CA VAL A 297 4.84 15.36 -5.26
C VAL A 297 4.47 15.43 -3.77
N SER A 298 3.61 16.38 -3.40
CA SER A 298 3.09 16.48 -2.03
C SER A 298 2.34 15.21 -1.64
N SER A 299 2.67 14.66 -0.47
CA SER A 299 2.21 13.35 -0.02
C SER A 299 1.52 13.42 1.33
N VAL A 300 0.40 12.71 1.48
CA VAL A 300 -0.24 12.47 2.78
C VAL A 300 0.07 11.06 3.32
N ALA A 301 0.95 10.31 2.63
CA ALA A 301 1.41 8.97 3.05
C ALA A 301 2.74 9.04 3.84
N ASN A 302 3.35 7.88 4.11
CA ASN A 302 4.66 7.75 4.76
C ASN A 302 5.84 7.68 3.78
N PHE A 303 5.68 8.20 2.59
CA PHE A 303 6.71 8.27 1.53
C PHE A 303 6.53 9.53 0.68
N ILE A 304 7.53 9.85 -0.12
CA ILE A 304 7.52 10.98 -1.05
C ILE A 304 7.96 10.48 -2.43
N LEU A 305 7.23 10.87 -3.48
CA LEU A 305 7.63 10.69 -4.87
C LEU A 305 8.44 11.91 -5.30
N ILE A 306 9.68 11.68 -5.75
CA ILE A 306 10.67 12.73 -6.03
C ILE A 306 11.06 12.62 -7.51
N ASP A 307 10.94 13.73 -8.25
CA ASP A 307 11.47 13.86 -9.60
C ASP A 307 12.94 14.25 -9.52
N ILE A 308 13.82 13.40 -10.02
CA ILE A 308 15.25 13.62 -10.01
C ILE A 308 15.78 14.18 -11.35
N GLY A 309 14.88 14.48 -12.31
CA GLY A 309 15.20 15.07 -13.61
C GLY A 309 16.08 14.23 -14.53
N ARG A 310 16.32 12.96 -14.19
CA ARG A 310 17.14 12.00 -14.95
C ARG A 310 16.69 10.56 -14.72
N ASP A 311 17.34 9.59 -15.37
CA ASP A 311 16.98 8.17 -15.23
C ASP A 311 17.02 7.69 -13.77
N GLY A 312 15.87 7.31 -13.24
CA GLY A 312 15.65 6.90 -11.86
C GLY A 312 16.38 5.61 -11.48
N LEU A 313 16.54 4.68 -12.44
CA LEU A 313 17.28 3.44 -12.18
C LEU A 313 18.78 3.72 -12.06
N ALA A 314 19.35 4.53 -12.94
CA ALA A 314 20.75 4.90 -12.86
C ALA A 314 21.01 5.62 -11.52
N PHE A 315 20.14 6.56 -11.16
CA PHE A 315 20.20 7.24 -9.88
C PHE A 315 20.09 6.29 -8.68
N PHE A 316 19.12 5.38 -8.70
CA PHE A 316 18.98 4.33 -7.68
C PHE A 316 20.26 3.52 -7.52
N LYS A 317 20.88 3.07 -8.62
CA LYS A 317 22.14 2.31 -8.60
C LYS A 317 23.29 3.11 -7.97
N GLU A 318 23.33 4.41 -8.20
CA GLU A 318 24.33 5.28 -7.56
C GLU A 318 24.09 5.41 -6.05
N MET A 319 22.83 5.59 -5.62
CA MET A 319 22.45 5.62 -4.19
C MET A 319 22.85 4.35 -3.45
N LEU A 320 22.74 3.17 -4.10
CA LEU A 320 23.14 1.87 -3.52
C LEU A 320 24.61 1.83 -3.14
N LYS A 321 25.51 2.43 -3.94
CA LYS A 321 26.96 2.49 -3.66
C LYS A 321 27.26 3.20 -2.33
N TYR A 322 26.35 4.08 -1.87
CA TYR A 322 26.44 4.77 -0.58
C TYR A 322 25.57 4.15 0.51
N GLY A 323 25.00 2.97 0.27
CA GLY A 323 24.20 2.23 1.23
C GLY A 323 22.86 2.88 1.54
N VAL A 324 22.23 3.51 0.56
CA VAL A 324 20.86 4.03 0.65
C VAL A 324 19.99 3.35 -0.39
N ILE A 325 19.01 2.56 0.06
CA ILE A 325 18.08 1.84 -0.79
C ILE A 325 16.79 2.65 -0.87
N VAL A 326 16.49 3.22 -2.04
CA VAL A 326 15.22 3.88 -2.39
C VAL A 326 14.43 2.99 -3.36
N ARG A 327 13.25 3.39 -3.78
CA ARG A 327 12.47 2.69 -4.82
C ARG A 327 12.61 3.42 -6.15
N ASP A 328 13.15 2.77 -7.15
CA ASP A 328 13.05 3.16 -8.56
C ASP A 328 11.60 2.98 -9.04
N MET A 329 11.12 3.88 -9.88
CA MET A 329 9.71 3.94 -10.27
C MET A 329 9.45 3.50 -11.72
N ARG A 330 10.39 2.85 -12.39
CA ARG A 330 10.22 2.42 -13.79
C ARG A 330 9.09 1.43 -13.99
N GLN A 331 8.91 0.46 -13.07
CA GLN A 331 7.79 -0.49 -13.14
C GLN A 331 6.43 0.21 -13.07
N TYR A 332 6.39 1.42 -12.47
CA TYR A 332 5.21 2.28 -12.44
C TYR A 332 5.10 3.19 -13.67
N GLY A 333 6.03 3.13 -14.65
CA GLY A 333 6.08 4.01 -15.81
C GLY A 333 6.71 5.39 -15.53
N LEU A 334 7.16 5.66 -14.32
CA LEU A 334 7.71 6.95 -13.88
C LEU A 334 9.25 6.93 -13.94
N LYS A 335 9.82 6.99 -15.15
CA LYS A 335 11.25 6.74 -15.42
C LYS A 335 12.21 7.68 -14.69
N ASN A 336 11.83 8.96 -14.48
CA ASN A 336 12.67 9.97 -13.85
C ASN A 336 12.42 10.12 -12.35
N PHE A 337 11.62 9.24 -11.76
CA PHE A 337 11.23 9.34 -10.37
C PHE A 337 11.85 8.26 -9.50
N ILE A 338 12.05 8.61 -8.25
CA ILE A 338 12.28 7.68 -7.15
C ILE A 338 11.20 7.89 -6.08
N ARG A 339 10.85 6.83 -5.35
CA ARG A 339 9.99 6.94 -4.17
C ARG A 339 10.83 6.65 -2.93
N VAL A 340 10.72 7.52 -1.94
CA VAL A 340 11.50 7.47 -0.70
C VAL A 340 10.56 7.34 0.49
N THR A 341 10.71 6.29 1.26
CA THR A 341 10.02 6.12 2.55
C THR A 341 10.56 7.13 3.56
N ILE A 342 9.69 7.74 4.34
CA ILE A 342 10.08 8.63 5.42
C ILE A 342 10.63 7.77 6.57
N GLY A 343 11.92 7.91 6.87
CA GLY A 343 12.64 7.17 7.89
C GLY A 343 12.69 7.87 9.24
N THR A 344 13.51 7.36 10.15
CA THR A 344 13.93 8.05 11.37
C THR A 344 14.70 9.33 11.01
N LYS A 345 14.89 10.23 11.98
CA LYS A 345 15.70 11.46 11.79
C LYS A 345 17.07 11.14 11.18
N LYS A 346 17.79 10.15 11.74
CA LYS A 346 19.12 9.74 11.25
C LYS A 346 19.09 9.17 9.82
N GLU A 347 18.06 8.44 9.46
CA GLU A 347 17.90 7.88 8.11
C GLU A 347 17.59 8.98 7.10
N ASN A 348 16.70 9.92 7.44
CA ASN A 348 16.36 11.06 6.59
C ASN A 348 17.60 11.98 6.38
N GLU A 349 18.37 12.27 7.42
CA GLU A 349 19.63 13.02 7.33
C GLU A 349 20.63 12.34 6.40
N ARG A 350 20.80 11.00 6.56
CA ARG A 350 21.68 10.22 5.69
C ARG A 350 21.20 10.21 4.24
N PHE A 351 19.88 10.04 4.03
CA PHE A 351 19.30 10.12 2.69
C PHE A 351 19.62 11.48 2.04
N MET A 352 19.34 12.60 2.69
CA MET A 352 19.59 13.95 2.15
C MET A 352 21.08 14.19 1.85
N LYS A 353 21.98 13.71 2.74
CA LYS A 353 23.43 13.79 2.50
C LYS A 353 23.86 13.03 1.25
N VAL A 354 23.36 11.79 1.07
CA VAL A 354 23.71 10.94 -0.09
C VAL A 354 23.04 11.49 -1.36
N LEU A 355 21.79 11.92 -1.28
CA LEU A 355 21.07 12.56 -2.39
C LEU A 355 21.88 13.74 -2.96
N ASN A 356 22.29 14.68 -2.11
CA ASN A 356 23.11 15.83 -2.50
C ASN A 356 24.47 15.41 -3.13
N LYS A 357 25.12 14.37 -2.56
CA LYS A 357 26.39 13.85 -3.10
C LYS A 357 26.23 13.28 -4.49
N VAL A 358 25.21 12.46 -4.71
CA VAL A 358 24.92 11.82 -6.01
C VAL A 358 24.54 12.85 -7.07
N LEU A 359 23.77 13.86 -6.70
CA LEU A 359 23.43 14.96 -7.61
C LEU A 359 24.67 15.76 -8.06
N ARG A 360 25.55 16.13 -7.13
CA ARG A 360 26.79 16.90 -7.44
C ARG A 360 27.83 16.08 -8.19
N GLY A 361 27.87 14.75 -7.99
CA GLY A 361 28.82 13.88 -8.68
C GLY A 361 28.53 13.73 -10.18
N SER A 362 27.28 13.97 -10.61
CA SER A 362 26.85 13.91 -12.02
C SER A 362 27.10 15.20 -12.80
N THR A 363 27.46 16.32 -12.15
CA THR A 363 27.74 17.59 -12.80
C THR A 363 29.23 17.75 -13.20
N ARG A 364 30.04 16.68 -13.06
CA ARG A 364 31.47 16.71 -13.36
C ARG A 364 31.88 15.88 -14.60
N HIS A 365 30.92 15.61 -15.51
CA HIS A 365 31.26 14.99 -16.82
C HIS A 365 30.71 15.81 -17.97
#